data_294db438b8cc68df334ed5881cbedcd2
#
_entry.id   294db438b8cc68df334ed5881cbedcd2
#
_cell.length_a   1.000
_cell.length_b   1.000
_cell.length_c   1.000
_cell.angle_alpha   90.00
_cell.angle_beta   90.00
_cell.angle_gamma   90.00
#
_symmetry.space_group_name_H-M   'P 1'
#
loop_
_entity.id
_entity.type
_entity.pdbx_description
1 polymer ?
#
loop_
_entity_poly.entity_id
_entity_poly.type
_entity_poly.pdbx_seq_one_letter_code
_entity_poly.pdbx_strand_id
1 'polypeptide(L)'
;CTVSTHLDKGHLHNHIVVNSVSYADGKMFRNNFDTYYHGIRQVSDELCRENRLSVIETDGKGKSYDEWLSGQAGKPTIRGMVRKDVEQAIAAADSFDGFITELQNMGYTVKYGPRVEHIAVRRKGAQRNIRIDRLDPRFSETALREYYHKLHRMPTEMQQEYRQENAPAKPKWQPTELKPTVRRARYLGKLPRRYPKVSGFMACYYHYCALLRKAYHGKATKRCYFLLREDFLLFSRYQQQTKFLWENHIETMDELLAYKENAEVQIQQLARQRKVLYRQKREPERAAREEKIKSLTQQMKALRHEVYICSDIETDAAEVQEKLRQAELAAQEERNEVKQDEQRRRSSRSDGAGSLTGYRSSH
;
A
#
# COMPACT_ATOMS: atom_id res chain seq x y z
N CYS A 1 7.50 41.46 7.86
CA CYS A 1 6.69 40.25 7.75
C CYS A 1 5.21 40.61 7.73
N THR A 2 4.41 39.76 7.11
CA THR A 2 2.94 39.86 7.09
C THR A 2 2.38 38.65 7.80
N VAL A 3 1.44 38.86 8.71
CA VAL A 3 0.74 37.79 9.44
C VAL A 3 -0.73 37.80 9.08
N SER A 4 -1.29 36.67 8.72
CA SER A 4 -2.70 36.49 8.41
C SER A 4 -3.25 35.34 9.24
N THR A 5 -4.35 35.57 9.97
CA THR A 5 -5.07 34.55 10.73
C THR A 5 -6.25 34.05 9.92
N HIS A 6 -6.36 32.75 9.73
CA HIS A 6 -7.45 32.12 9.00
C HIS A 6 -8.48 31.52 9.96
N LEU A 7 -9.76 31.81 9.67
CA LEU A 7 -10.93 31.36 10.43
C LEU A 7 -11.83 30.37 9.66
N ASP A 8 -11.39 29.97 8.45
CA ASP A 8 -12.18 29.22 7.47
C ASP A 8 -12.23 27.71 7.73
N LYS A 9 -11.50 27.23 8.74
CA LYS A 9 -11.45 25.81 9.10
C LYS A 9 -11.78 25.59 10.59
N GLY A 10 -12.00 24.36 10.99
CA GLY A 10 -12.34 24.01 12.38
C GLY A 10 -11.25 24.31 13.43
N HIS A 11 -10.17 24.96 13.03
CA HIS A 11 -9.08 25.41 13.90
C HIS A 11 -8.50 26.75 13.41
N LEU A 12 -8.08 27.58 14.34
CA LEU A 12 -7.35 28.82 14.02
C LEU A 12 -5.92 28.48 13.58
N HIS A 13 -5.47 29.10 12.53
CA HIS A 13 -4.07 28.97 12.07
C HIS A 13 -3.58 30.27 11.45
N ASN A 14 -2.28 30.53 11.62
CA ASN A 14 -1.62 31.75 11.17
C ASN A 14 -0.69 31.44 10.00
N HIS A 15 -0.72 32.30 8.98
CA HIS A 15 0.30 32.33 7.94
C HIS A 15 1.21 33.52 8.17
N ILE A 16 2.51 33.25 8.29
CA ILE A 16 3.52 34.29 8.46
C ILE A 16 4.37 34.29 7.20
N VAL A 17 4.33 35.40 6.47
CA VAL A 17 5.14 35.61 5.25
C VAL A 17 6.29 36.54 5.60
N VAL A 18 7.51 36.07 5.38
CA VAL A 18 8.77 36.78 5.67
C VAL A 18 9.55 36.93 4.37
N ASN A 19 10.15 38.09 4.14
CA ASN A 19 11.09 38.25 3.05
C ASN A 19 12.31 37.35 3.27
N SER A 20 12.70 36.64 2.22
CA SER A 20 13.89 35.76 2.28
C SER A 20 15.21 36.52 2.48
N VAL A 21 15.25 37.79 2.12
CA VAL A 21 16.42 38.67 2.29
C VAL A 21 16.06 39.84 3.18
N SER A 22 16.88 40.07 4.19
CA SER A 22 16.76 41.24 5.07
C SER A 22 17.10 42.53 4.30
N TYR A 23 16.23 43.52 4.43
CA TYR A 23 16.48 44.85 3.81
C TYR A 23 17.50 45.65 4.60
N ALA A 24 17.80 45.30 5.86
CA ALA A 24 18.69 46.01 6.72
C ALA A 24 20.17 45.65 6.49
N ASP A 25 20.45 44.36 6.25
CA ASP A 25 21.82 43.86 6.14
C ASP A 25 22.07 42.95 4.94
N GLY A 26 21.05 42.74 4.10
CA GLY A 26 21.15 41.93 2.88
C GLY A 26 21.34 40.42 3.12
N LYS A 27 21.24 39.97 4.36
CA LYS A 27 21.41 38.53 4.68
C LYS A 27 20.13 37.72 4.37
N MET A 28 20.35 36.52 3.89
CA MET A 28 19.24 35.57 3.70
C MET A 28 18.78 34.96 5.01
N PHE A 29 17.45 34.84 5.18
CA PHE A 29 16.87 34.08 6.26
C PHE A 29 17.27 32.60 6.13
N ARG A 30 17.95 32.07 7.14
CA ARG A 30 18.36 30.68 7.17
C ARG A 30 17.20 29.79 7.62
N ASN A 31 16.57 29.12 6.65
CA ASN A 31 15.57 28.10 6.96
C ASN A 31 16.26 26.72 7.03
N ASN A 32 16.96 26.48 8.13
CA ASN A 32 17.55 25.19 8.43
C ASN A 32 16.80 24.50 9.58
N PHE A 33 17.20 23.26 9.87
CA PHE A 33 16.57 22.44 10.92
C PHE A 33 16.66 23.10 12.31
N ASP A 34 17.78 23.72 12.60
CA ASP A 34 18.07 24.40 13.87
C ASP A 34 17.18 25.63 14.05
N THR A 35 17.09 26.50 13.05
CA THR A 35 16.21 27.67 13.08
C THR A 35 14.73 27.30 13.21
N TYR A 36 14.32 26.19 12.59
CA TYR A 36 12.94 25.72 12.69
C TYR A 36 12.62 25.13 14.06
N TYR A 37 13.43 24.21 14.58
CA TYR A 37 13.12 23.48 15.81
C TYR A 37 13.49 24.26 17.08
N HIS A 38 14.66 24.89 17.10
CA HIS A 38 15.16 25.64 18.27
C HIS A 38 14.86 27.14 18.21
N GLY A 39 14.38 27.64 17.07
CA GLY A 39 13.90 29.01 16.92
C GLY A 39 12.38 29.08 16.88
N ILE A 40 11.82 28.97 15.67
CA ILE A 40 10.39 29.26 15.43
C ILE A 40 9.46 28.37 16.26
N ARG A 41 9.70 27.07 16.28
CA ARG A 41 8.84 26.12 16.98
C ARG A 41 8.92 26.31 18.50
N GLN A 42 10.11 26.46 19.04
CA GLN A 42 10.29 26.65 20.48
C GLN A 42 9.56 27.91 20.97
N VAL A 43 9.73 29.04 20.27
CA VAL A 43 9.04 30.30 20.59
C VAL A 43 7.52 30.12 20.47
N SER A 44 7.05 29.44 19.44
CA SER A 44 5.60 29.14 19.30
C SER A 44 5.08 28.31 20.44
N ASP A 45 5.79 27.26 20.85
CA ASP A 45 5.39 26.37 21.93
C ASP A 45 5.41 27.09 23.29
N GLU A 46 6.37 27.99 23.53
CA GLU A 46 6.44 28.83 24.72
C GLU A 46 5.26 29.79 24.81
N LEU A 47 4.93 30.51 23.70
CA LEU A 47 3.77 31.39 23.64
C LEU A 47 2.46 30.62 23.85
N CYS A 48 2.33 29.42 23.32
CA CYS A 48 1.18 28.57 23.55
C CYS A 48 1.03 28.19 25.03
N ARG A 49 2.13 27.84 25.70
CA ARG A 49 2.12 27.50 27.14
C ARG A 49 1.76 28.70 27.99
N GLU A 50 2.32 29.88 27.72
CA GLU A 50 2.02 31.12 28.41
C GLU A 50 0.53 31.49 28.32
N ASN A 51 -0.08 31.23 27.14
CA ASN A 51 -1.50 31.50 26.91
C ASN A 51 -2.41 30.29 27.22
N ARG A 52 -1.91 29.26 27.89
CA ARG A 52 -2.66 28.03 28.25
C ARG A 52 -3.27 27.30 27.04
N LEU A 53 -2.62 27.39 25.91
CA LEU A 53 -3.00 26.64 24.71
C LEU A 53 -2.26 25.29 24.66
N SER A 54 -2.84 24.31 23.97
CA SER A 54 -2.24 22.99 23.82
C SER A 54 -0.98 23.05 22.96
N VAL A 55 0.07 22.36 23.40
CA VAL A 55 1.30 22.15 22.64
C VAL A 55 1.37 20.69 22.22
N ILE A 56 1.74 20.44 20.98
CA ILE A 56 1.92 19.08 20.46
C ILE A 56 3.29 18.58 20.90
N GLU A 57 3.32 17.72 21.90
CA GLU A 57 4.52 16.97 22.26
C GLU A 57 4.71 15.81 21.30
N THR A 58 5.84 15.76 20.60
CA THR A 58 6.13 14.70 19.65
C THR A 58 7.29 13.85 20.14
N ASP A 59 7.11 12.55 20.21
CA ASP A 59 8.16 11.57 20.54
C ASP A 59 9.24 11.45 19.44
N GLY A 60 9.32 12.39 18.51
CA GLY A 60 10.23 12.33 17.36
C GLY A 60 9.90 11.23 16.35
N LYS A 61 8.80 10.53 16.50
CA LYS A 61 8.36 9.38 15.68
C LYS A 61 7.21 9.76 14.75
N GLY A 62 7.23 10.96 14.18
CA GLY A 62 6.17 11.44 13.28
C GLY A 62 5.99 10.53 12.06
N LYS A 63 4.74 10.25 11.70
CA LYS A 63 4.37 9.65 10.41
C LYS A 63 4.27 10.76 9.37
N SER A 64 4.56 10.44 8.10
CA SER A 64 4.24 11.37 7.03
C SER A 64 2.73 11.59 6.96
N TYR A 65 2.30 12.76 6.47
CA TYR A 65 0.86 13.05 6.33
C TYR A 65 0.14 12.01 5.49
N ASP A 66 0.74 11.56 4.40
CA ASP A 66 0.19 10.53 3.52
C ASP A 66 0.06 9.17 4.22
N GLU A 67 1.04 8.81 5.05
CA GLU A 67 1.00 7.58 5.85
C GLU A 67 -0.09 7.65 6.92
N TRP A 68 -0.25 8.82 7.57
CA TRP A 68 -1.30 9.05 8.54
C TRP A 68 -2.69 9.00 7.88
N LEU A 69 -2.87 9.68 6.75
CA LEU A 69 -4.13 9.69 5.98
C LEU A 69 -4.50 8.30 5.48
N SER A 70 -3.51 7.55 4.98
CA SER A 70 -3.69 6.16 4.56
C SER A 70 -4.11 5.27 5.73
N GLY A 71 -3.53 5.48 6.90
CA GLY A 71 -3.92 4.79 8.13
C GLY A 71 -5.36 5.09 8.56
N GLN A 72 -5.79 6.36 8.48
CA GLN A 72 -7.19 6.78 8.74
C GLN A 72 -8.17 6.15 7.74
N ALA A 73 -7.78 6.08 6.47
CA ALA A 73 -8.59 5.48 5.42
C ALA A 73 -8.55 3.93 5.42
N GLY A 74 -7.82 3.31 6.37
CA GLY A 74 -7.64 1.85 6.41
C GLY A 74 -6.90 1.29 5.20
N LYS A 75 -6.11 2.10 4.49
CA LYS A 75 -5.30 1.67 3.34
C LYS A 75 -4.01 1.02 3.82
N PRO A 76 -3.51 -0.01 3.13
CA PRO A 76 -2.23 -0.61 3.44
C PRO A 76 -1.10 0.41 3.25
N THR A 77 -0.14 0.42 4.18
CA THR A 77 1.06 1.26 4.10
C THR A 77 2.30 0.39 4.00
N ILE A 78 3.37 0.93 3.41
CA ILE A 78 4.65 0.21 3.31
C ILE A 78 5.15 -0.21 4.68
N ARG A 79 5.12 0.70 5.66
CA ARG A 79 5.56 0.40 7.04
C ARG A 79 4.68 -0.66 7.71
N GLY A 80 3.36 -0.60 7.49
CA GLY A 80 2.42 -1.60 7.99
C GLY A 80 2.63 -2.99 7.38
N MET A 81 2.97 -3.06 6.11
CA MET A 81 3.33 -4.31 5.43
C MET A 81 4.64 -4.89 5.99
N VAL A 82 5.70 -4.08 6.06
CA VAL A 82 6.99 -4.52 6.63
C VAL A 82 6.83 -4.98 8.08
N ARG A 83 6.01 -4.26 8.87
CA ARG A 83 5.71 -4.68 10.25
C ARG A 83 5.09 -6.08 10.32
N LYS A 84 4.09 -6.35 9.48
CA LYS A 84 3.45 -7.68 9.41
C LYS A 84 4.44 -8.77 8.99
N ASP A 85 5.29 -8.48 8.01
CA ASP A 85 6.28 -9.43 7.53
C ASP A 85 7.32 -9.75 8.62
N VAL A 86 7.77 -8.73 9.37
CA VAL A 86 8.64 -8.93 10.55
C VAL A 86 7.95 -9.77 11.62
N GLU A 87 6.69 -9.50 11.92
CA GLU A 87 5.89 -10.29 12.87
C GLU A 87 5.74 -11.75 12.43
N GLN A 88 5.54 -11.99 11.14
CA GLN A 88 5.47 -13.35 10.59
C GLN A 88 6.83 -14.06 10.63
N ALA A 89 7.92 -13.36 10.33
CA ALA A 89 9.27 -13.90 10.41
C ALA A 89 9.61 -14.29 11.86
N ILE A 90 9.25 -13.47 12.85
CA ILE A 90 9.43 -13.79 14.28
C ILE A 90 8.65 -15.05 14.66
N ALA A 91 7.41 -15.18 14.19
CA ALA A 91 6.58 -16.33 14.50
C ALA A 91 7.05 -17.65 13.82
N ALA A 92 7.64 -17.54 12.64
CA ALA A 92 8.12 -18.69 11.86
C ALA A 92 9.49 -19.19 12.31
N ALA A 93 10.34 -18.31 12.84
CA ALA A 93 11.70 -18.65 13.21
C ALA A 93 11.81 -19.21 14.64
N ASP A 94 12.79 -20.11 14.83
CA ASP A 94 13.12 -20.67 16.14
C ASP A 94 14.35 -19.98 16.77
N SER A 95 15.11 -19.21 15.99
CA SER A 95 16.32 -18.54 16.44
C SER A 95 16.44 -17.15 15.80
N PHE A 96 17.33 -16.32 16.36
CA PHE A 96 17.62 -15.01 15.79
C PHE A 96 18.18 -15.11 14.36
N ASP A 97 19.08 -16.05 14.09
CA ASP A 97 19.63 -16.27 12.76
C ASP A 97 18.57 -16.83 11.80
N GLY A 98 17.69 -17.70 12.31
CA GLY A 98 16.51 -18.16 11.59
C GLY A 98 15.58 -17.02 11.21
N PHE A 99 15.36 -16.05 12.10
CA PHE A 99 14.57 -14.84 11.82
C PHE A 99 15.18 -14.00 10.69
N ILE A 100 16.50 -13.81 10.70
CA ILE A 100 17.19 -13.11 9.61
C ILE A 100 17.04 -13.85 8.28
N THR A 101 17.21 -15.16 8.30
CA THR A 101 17.04 -16.03 7.13
C THR A 101 15.61 -15.97 6.58
N GLU A 102 14.61 -15.98 7.47
CA GLU A 102 13.21 -15.89 7.07
C GLU A 102 12.88 -14.55 6.40
N LEU A 103 13.40 -13.43 6.91
CA LEU A 103 13.28 -12.14 6.24
C LEU A 103 13.94 -12.12 4.86
N GLN A 104 15.10 -12.79 4.70
CA GLN A 104 15.75 -12.90 3.40
C GLN A 104 14.92 -13.78 2.43
N ASN A 105 14.37 -14.90 2.90
CA ASN A 105 13.44 -15.74 2.13
C ASN A 105 12.20 -14.98 1.68
N MET A 106 11.72 -14.03 2.49
CA MET A 106 10.64 -13.11 2.12
C MET A 106 11.07 -12.05 1.10
N GLY A 107 12.32 -12.05 0.64
CA GLY A 107 12.84 -11.12 -0.38
C GLY A 107 13.34 -9.78 0.16
N TYR A 108 13.60 -9.69 1.47
CA TYR A 108 14.22 -8.50 2.05
C TYR A 108 15.75 -8.59 2.01
N THR A 109 16.40 -7.47 1.70
CA THR A 109 17.82 -7.30 2.03
C THR A 109 17.91 -6.83 3.48
N VAL A 110 18.53 -7.63 4.36
CA VAL A 110 18.64 -7.32 5.79
C VAL A 110 20.02 -6.76 6.09
N LYS A 111 20.08 -5.59 6.71
CA LYS A 111 21.29 -4.96 7.21
C LYS A 111 21.34 -5.16 8.73
N TYR A 112 22.28 -5.99 9.19
CA TYR A 112 22.51 -6.28 10.60
C TYR A 112 23.99 -6.65 10.84
N GLY A 113 24.42 -6.72 12.07
CA GLY A 113 25.78 -7.16 12.42
C GLY A 113 26.46 -6.26 13.48
N PRO A 114 27.69 -6.59 13.91
CA PRO A 114 28.36 -5.97 15.06
C PRO A 114 28.63 -4.46 14.92
N ARG A 115 28.66 -3.95 13.69
CA ARG A 115 28.88 -2.52 13.38
C ARG A 115 27.58 -1.79 13.03
N VAL A 116 26.44 -2.46 13.17
CA VAL A 116 25.13 -1.94 12.81
C VAL A 116 24.31 -1.78 14.08
N GLU A 117 24.07 -0.55 14.48
CA GLU A 117 23.31 -0.21 15.70
C GLU A 117 21.84 -0.67 15.64
N HIS A 118 21.27 -0.72 14.44
CA HIS A 118 19.86 -1.03 14.24
C HIS A 118 19.66 -1.96 13.06
N ILE A 119 18.87 -3.01 13.26
CA ILE A 119 18.44 -3.88 12.17
C ILE A 119 17.58 -3.08 11.20
N ALA A 120 17.93 -3.12 9.93
CA ALA A 120 17.18 -2.44 8.88
C ALA A 120 16.92 -3.38 7.70
N VAL A 121 15.71 -3.30 7.15
CA VAL A 121 15.27 -4.12 6.03
C VAL A 121 14.98 -3.25 4.81
N ARG A 122 15.30 -3.76 3.64
CA ARG A 122 15.04 -3.11 2.36
C ARG A 122 14.33 -4.06 1.43
N ARG A 123 13.21 -3.62 0.88
CA ARG A 123 12.48 -4.38 -0.14
C ARG A 123 13.24 -4.40 -1.46
N LYS A 124 13.01 -5.42 -2.25
CA LYS A 124 13.53 -5.48 -3.63
C LYS A 124 13.02 -4.25 -4.41
N GLY A 125 13.91 -3.55 -5.09
CA GLY A 125 13.58 -2.33 -5.83
C GLY A 125 13.47 -1.04 -5.00
N ALA A 126 13.44 -1.10 -3.67
CA ALA A 126 13.40 0.08 -2.83
C ALA A 126 14.78 0.73 -2.68
N GLN A 127 14.83 2.07 -2.67
CA GLN A 127 16.09 2.81 -2.49
C GLN A 127 16.47 2.98 -1.00
N ARG A 128 15.50 2.98 -0.09
CA ARG A 128 15.70 3.29 1.33
C ARG A 128 15.50 2.07 2.21
N ASN A 129 16.35 1.96 3.23
CA ASN A 129 16.18 0.98 4.30
C ASN A 129 15.12 1.45 5.31
N ILE A 130 14.39 0.51 5.89
CA ILE A 130 13.42 0.73 6.97
C ILE A 130 14.00 0.09 8.22
N ARG A 131 14.21 0.88 9.27
CA ARG A 131 14.62 0.38 10.59
C ARG A 131 13.44 -0.31 11.25
N ILE A 132 13.61 -1.56 11.67
CA ILE A 132 12.51 -2.34 12.25
C ILE A 132 12.19 -1.93 13.68
N ASP A 133 13.17 -1.47 14.46
CA ASP A 133 12.98 -0.93 15.81
C ASP A 133 12.10 0.33 15.83
N ARG A 134 12.08 1.11 14.73
CA ARG A 134 11.17 2.24 14.57
C ARG A 134 9.73 1.84 14.20
N LEU A 135 9.52 0.61 13.77
CA LEU A 135 8.17 0.09 13.54
C LEU A 135 7.55 -0.36 14.88
N ASP A 136 8.36 -1.03 15.71
CA ASP A 136 7.98 -1.44 17.04
C ASP A 136 9.27 -1.61 17.89
N PRO A 137 9.34 -1.08 19.11
CA PRO A 137 10.51 -1.25 20.01
C PRO A 137 10.86 -2.72 20.29
N ARG A 138 9.87 -3.63 20.23
CA ARG A 138 10.06 -5.07 20.41
C ARG A 138 10.90 -5.71 19.30
N PHE A 139 11.06 -5.04 18.16
CA PHE A 139 11.88 -5.50 17.05
C PHE A 139 13.35 -5.03 17.13
N SER A 140 13.76 -4.44 18.26
CA SER A 140 15.17 -4.14 18.49
C SER A 140 15.98 -5.44 18.56
N GLU A 141 17.26 -5.40 18.16
CA GLU A 141 18.11 -6.59 18.17
C GLU A 141 18.21 -7.19 19.57
N THR A 142 18.34 -6.34 20.59
CA THR A 142 18.39 -6.78 22.00
C THR A 142 17.13 -7.52 22.41
N ALA A 143 15.96 -6.95 22.12
CA ALA A 143 14.68 -7.56 22.48
C ALA A 143 14.43 -8.87 21.72
N LEU A 144 14.82 -8.95 20.45
CA LEU A 144 14.69 -10.18 19.66
C LEU A 144 15.65 -11.29 20.15
N ARG A 145 16.90 -10.95 20.48
CA ARG A 145 17.84 -11.93 21.06
C ARG A 145 17.37 -12.44 22.43
N GLU A 146 16.84 -11.56 23.28
CA GLU A 146 16.25 -11.96 24.55
C GLU A 146 15.00 -12.85 24.36
N TYR A 147 14.15 -12.52 23.41
CA TYR A 147 12.97 -13.32 23.07
C TYR A 147 13.36 -14.76 22.70
N TYR A 148 14.30 -14.94 21.75
CA TYR A 148 14.73 -16.25 21.33
C TYR A 148 15.52 -16.98 22.41
N HIS A 149 16.31 -16.29 23.23
CA HIS A 149 17.01 -16.87 24.35
C HIS A 149 16.05 -17.41 25.42
N LYS A 150 14.98 -16.70 25.72
CA LYS A 150 13.92 -17.17 26.60
C LYS A 150 13.18 -18.36 26.00
N LEU A 151 12.84 -18.30 24.72
CA LEU A 151 12.16 -19.36 24.00
C LEU A 151 12.94 -20.69 24.06
N HIS A 152 14.26 -20.66 23.86
CA HIS A 152 15.11 -21.85 23.92
C HIS A 152 15.23 -22.47 25.30
N ARG A 153 15.03 -21.69 26.38
CA ARG A 153 15.08 -22.18 27.76
C ARG A 153 13.79 -22.82 28.24
N MET A 154 12.70 -22.65 27.51
CA MET A 154 11.39 -23.17 27.88
C MET A 154 11.19 -24.59 27.35
N PRO A 155 10.47 -25.45 28.09
CA PRO A 155 10.00 -26.73 27.58
C PRO A 155 9.16 -26.54 26.31
N THR A 156 9.24 -27.49 25.38
CA THR A 156 8.58 -27.39 24.06
C THR A 156 7.07 -27.13 24.16
N GLU A 157 6.43 -27.68 25.20
CA GLU A 157 5.00 -27.52 25.44
C GLU A 157 4.63 -26.06 25.79
N MET A 158 5.48 -25.37 26.55
CA MET A 158 5.26 -23.98 26.93
C MET A 158 5.69 -22.96 25.86
N GLN A 159 6.49 -23.37 24.88
CA GLN A 159 6.96 -22.47 23.82
C GLN A 159 5.82 -21.93 22.96
N GLN A 160 4.78 -22.72 22.73
CA GLN A 160 3.63 -22.31 21.92
C GLN A 160 2.78 -21.24 22.66
N GLU A 161 2.58 -21.39 23.96
CA GLU A 161 1.87 -20.41 24.78
C GLU A 161 2.69 -19.11 24.86
N TYR A 162 3.99 -19.19 25.10
CA TYR A 162 4.87 -18.02 25.13
C TYR A 162 4.90 -17.26 23.79
N ARG A 163 4.88 -17.99 22.66
CA ARG A 163 4.75 -17.38 21.32
C ARG A 163 3.41 -16.66 21.16
N GLN A 164 2.32 -17.22 21.67
CA GLN A 164 0.99 -16.61 21.60
C GLN A 164 0.86 -15.37 22.50
N GLU A 165 1.41 -15.41 23.70
CA GLU A 165 1.39 -14.28 24.64
C GLU A 165 2.23 -13.10 24.15
N ASN A 166 3.41 -13.41 23.54
CA ASN A 166 4.30 -12.41 22.98
C ASN A 166 4.03 -12.14 21.49
N ALA A 167 3.05 -12.83 20.90
CA ALA A 167 2.57 -12.48 19.59
C ALA A 167 2.14 -11.02 19.60
N PRO A 168 2.56 -10.23 18.60
CA PRO A 168 2.13 -8.84 18.51
C PRO A 168 0.62 -8.81 18.54
N ALA A 169 0.06 -7.95 19.40
CA ALA A 169 -1.38 -7.77 19.50
C ALA A 169 -1.93 -7.65 18.08
N LYS A 170 -2.83 -8.56 17.71
CA LYS A 170 -3.47 -8.51 16.39
C LYS A 170 -3.85 -7.05 16.18
N PRO A 171 -3.36 -6.39 15.14
CA PRO A 171 -3.66 -4.98 14.96
C PRO A 171 -5.16 -4.86 15.09
N LYS A 172 -5.65 -3.93 15.92
CA LYS A 172 -7.08 -3.57 16.04
C LYS A 172 -7.63 -2.98 14.72
N TRP A 173 -6.88 -3.17 13.66
CA TRP A 173 -7.32 -2.96 12.32
C TRP A 173 -8.27 -4.11 11.96
N GLN A 174 -9.49 -3.98 12.38
CA GLN A 174 -10.57 -4.54 11.61
C GLN A 174 -10.49 -3.83 10.25
N PRO A 175 -10.45 -4.54 9.13
CA PRO A 175 -10.69 -3.89 7.86
C PRO A 175 -11.97 -3.11 8.10
N THR A 176 -11.84 -1.78 8.18
CA THR A 176 -13.01 -0.94 8.03
C THR A 176 -13.59 -1.51 6.76
N GLU A 177 -14.69 -2.22 6.89
CA GLU A 177 -15.39 -2.70 5.72
C GLU A 177 -15.41 -1.48 4.83
N LEU A 178 -14.63 -1.53 3.75
CA LEU A 178 -14.84 -0.62 2.65
C LEU A 178 -16.29 -0.88 2.32
N LYS A 179 -17.17 -0.14 3.02
CA LYS A 179 -18.60 -0.22 2.75
C LYS A 179 -18.64 0.02 1.27
N PRO A 180 -18.92 -1.02 0.49
CA PRO A 180 -19.04 -0.79 -0.93
C PRO A 180 -20.10 0.28 -1.01
N THR A 181 -19.75 1.48 -1.46
CA THR A 181 -20.69 2.57 -1.78
C THR A 181 -21.58 2.16 -2.95
N VAL A 182 -21.51 0.93 -3.34
CA VAL A 182 -22.52 0.26 -4.12
C VAL A 182 -23.69 -0.02 -3.17
N ARG A 183 -24.65 0.93 -3.14
CA ARG A 183 -26.02 0.59 -2.72
C ARG A 183 -26.32 -0.76 -3.35
N ARG A 184 -26.50 -1.81 -2.54
CA ARG A 184 -27.10 -3.06 -2.99
C ARG A 184 -28.46 -2.70 -3.55
N ALA A 185 -28.53 -2.37 -4.83
CA ALA A 185 -29.76 -2.40 -5.56
C ALA A 185 -30.22 -3.86 -5.43
N ARG A 186 -31.29 -4.10 -4.67
CA ARG A 186 -31.98 -5.38 -4.72
C ARG A 186 -32.48 -5.51 -6.14
N TYR A 187 -31.74 -6.22 -6.95
CA TYR A 187 -32.16 -6.58 -8.29
C TYR A 187 -33.24 -7.64 -8.10
N LEU A 188 -34.53 -7.23 -8.18
CA LEU A 188 -35.70 -8.08 -8.09
C LEU A 188 -35.98 -8.82 -9.41
N GLY A 189 -35.08 -8.79 -10.38
CA GLY A 189 -35.16 -9.49 -11.65
C GLY A 189 -34.28 -10.73 -11.68
N LYS A 190 -34.64 -11.72 -12.50
CA LYS A 190 -33.79 -12.88 -12.80
C LYS A 190 -32.51 -12.35 -13.43
N LEU A 191 -31.36 -12.51 -12.74
CA LEU A 191 -30.05 -12.19 -13.30
C LEU A 191 -29.90 -12.89 -14.66
N PRO A 192 -29.49 -12.19 -15.70
CA PRO A 192 -29.16 -12.83 -16.97
C PRO A 192 -28.14 -13.93 -16.70
N ARG A 193 -28.42 -15.16 -17.12
CA ARG A 193 -27.60 -16.36 -16.85
C ARG A 193 -26.24 -16.37 -17.54
N ARG A 194 -25.90 -15.33 -18.30
CA ARG A 194 -24.61 -15.19 -18.98
C ARG A 194 -24.10 -13.76 -18.79
N TYR A 195 -23.14 -13.61 -17.88
CA TYR A 195 -22.26 -12.46 -17.96
C TYR A 195 -21.48 -12.56 -19.30
N PRO A 196 -21.30 -11.48 -20.05
CA PRO A 196 -20.41 -11.49 -21.19
C PRO A 196 -19.06 -12.07 -20.73
N LYS A 197 -18.53 -13.03 -21.45
CA LYS A 197 -17.20 -13.55 -21.16
C LYS A 197 -16.24 -12.40 -21.40
N VAL A 198 -15.69 -11.87 -20.32
CA VAL A 198 -14.61 -10.88 -20.42
C VAL A 198 -13.40 -11.61 -20.97
N SER A 199 -12.93 -11.22 -22.12
CA SER A 199 -11.78 -11.82 -22.82
C SER A 199 -10.67 -10.77 -23.01
N GLY A 200 -9.49 -11.22 -23.38
CA GLY A 200 -8.39 -10.35 -23.73
C GLY A 200 -7.76 -9.60 -22.55
N PHE A 201 -7.29 -8.42 -22.83
CA PHE A 201 -6.53 -7.57 -21.95
C PHE A 201 -7.33 -7.10 -20.72
N MET A 202 -8.58 -6.70 -20.92
CA MET A 202 -9.49 -6.30 -19.85
C MET A 202 -9.76 -7.44 -18.86
N ALA A 203 -9.88 -8.69 -19.34
CA ALA A 203 -10.03 -9.86 -18.48
C ALA A 203 -8.83 -10.06 -17.55
N CYS A 204 -7.63 -9.82 -18.03
CA CYS A 204 -6.41 -9.90 -17.26
C CYS A 204 -6.45 -8.97 -16.03
N TYR A 205 -6.77 -7.70 -16.25
CA TYR A 205 -6.89 -6.71 -15.16
C TYR A 205 -8.01 -7.06 -14.17
N TYR A 206 -9.15 -7.54 -14.69
CA TYR A 206 -10.26 -7.97 -13.83
C TYR A 206 -9.88 -9.16 -12.94
N HIS A 207 -9.22 -10.17 -13.51
CA HIS A 207 -8.75 -11.34 -12.77
C HIS A 207 -7.67 -10.94 -11.75
N TYR A 208 -6.77 -10.05 -12.14
CA TYR A 208 -5.75 -9.56 -11.23
C TYR A 208 -6.33 -8.83 -10.01
N CYS A 209 -7.28 -7.94 -10.23
CA CYS A 209 -7.99 -7.26 -9.13
C CYS A 209 -8.77 -8.25 -8.23
N ALA A 210 -9.38 -9.29 -8.82
CA ALA A 210 -10.07 -10.33 -8.05
C ALA A 210 -9.08 -11.15 -7.21
N LEU A 211 -7.90 -11.45 -7.75
CA LEU A 211 -6.84 -12.17 -7.07
C LEU A 211 -6.26 -11.34 -5.92
N LEU A 212 -5.96 -10.06 -6.15
CA LEU A 212 -5.52 -9.13 -5.11
C LEU A 212 -6.53 -9.04 -3.97
N ARG A 213 -7.83 -8.96 -4.29
CA ARG A 213 -8.89 -8.95 -3.29
C ARG A 213 -8.92 -10.24 -2.46
N LYS A 214 -8.77 -11.40 -3.11
CA LYS A 214 -8.69 -12.69 -2.41
C LYS A 214 -7.48 -12.74 -1.46
N ALA A 215 -6.32 -12.33 -1.95
CA ALA A 215 -5.09 -12.32 -1.19
C ALA A 215 -5.16 -11.36 0.01
N TYR A 216 -5.72 -10.18 -0.21
CA TYR A 216 -5.91 -9.18 0.84
C TYR A 216 -6.81 -9.68 1.99
N HIS A 217 -7.86 -10.44 1.68
CA HIS A 217 -8.76 -11.04 2.67
C HIS A 217 -8.29 -12.39 3.23
N GLY A 218 -7.04 -12.76 3.02
CA GLY A 218 -6.47 -14.01 3.53
C GLY A 218 -7.06 -15.28 2.91
N LYS A 219 -7.70 -15.17 1.74
CA LYS A 219 -8.31 -16.31 1.01
C LYS A 219 -7.40 -16.86 -0.09
N ALA A 220 -6.19 -16.34 -0.22
CA ALA A 220 -5.17 -16.84 -1.12
C ALA A 220 -4.16 -17.69 -0.36
N THR A 221 -3.40 -18.50 -1.10
CA THR A 221 -2.32 -19.30 -0.56
C THR A 221 -1.19 -18.42 -0.03
N LYS A 222 -0.36 -18.95 0.88
CA LYS A 222 0.76 -18.17 1.45
C LYS A 222 1.71 -17.68 0.36
N ARG A 223 2.07 -18.53 -0.60
CA ARG A 223 2.95 -18.17 -1.73
C ARG A 223 2.36 -17.04 -2.57
N CYS A 224 1.07 -17.15 -2.90
CA CYS A 224 0.36 -16.11 -3.65
C CYS A 224 0.28 -14.78 -2.85
N TYR A 225 0.05 -14.83 -1.54
CA TYR A 225 0.07 -13.64 -0.68
C TYR A 225 1.43 -12.94 -0.73
N PHE A 226 2.54 -13.66 -0.58
CA PHE A 226 3.87 -13.07 -0.62
C PHE A 226 4.23 -12.47 -2.00
N LEU A 227 3.76 -13.09 -3.07
CA LEU A 227 3.97 -12.58 -4.42
C LEU A 227 3.24 -11.23 -4.64
N LEU A 228 2.02 -11.11 -4.12
CA LEU A 228 1.13 -9.98 -4.39
C LEU A 228 1.14 -8.88 -3.32
N ARG A 229 1.84 -9.07 -2.21
CA ARG A 229 1.78 -8.17 -1.03
C ARG A 229 2.12 -6.71 -1.34
N GLU A 230 3.05 -6.46 -2.26
CA GLU A 230 3.44 -5.11 -2.66
C GLU A 230 2.36 -4.41 -3.48
N ASP A 231 1.60 -5.18 -4.24
CA ASP A 231 0.55 -4.67 -5.10
C ASP A 231 -0.72 -4.27 -4.33
N PHE A 232 -0.83 -4.67 -3.06
CA PHE A 232 -1.89 -4.13 -2.19
C PHE A 232 -1.78 -2.61 -2.03
N LEU A 233 -0.58 -2.05 -2.12
CA LEU A 233 -0.35 -0.61 -2.08
C LEU A 233 -0.87 0.08 -3.34
N LEU A 234 -0.89 -0.63 -4.45
CA LEU A 234 -1.32 -0.16 -5.77
C LEU A 234 -2.75 -0.62 -6.11
N PHE A 235 -3.43 -1.31 -5.19
CA PHE A 235 -4.75 -1.90 -5.47
C PHE A 235 -5.78 -0.89 -5.97
N SER A 236 -5.81 0.31 -5.38
CA SER A 236 -6.70 1.38 -5.84
C SER A 236 -6.39 1.85 -7.26
N ARG A 237 -5.10 1.84 -7.67
CA ARG A 237 -4.66 2.15 -9.02
C ARG A 237 -5.15 1.10 -10.01
N TYR A 238 -4.94 -0.18 -9.70
CA TYR A 238 -5.43 -1.28 -10.55
C TYR A 238 -6.97 -1.32 -10.66
N GLN A 239 -7.68 -0.96 -9.59
CA GLN A 239 -9.14 -0.81 -9.66
C GLN A 239 -9.56 0.32 -10.59
N GLN A 240 -8.87 1.46 -10.56
CA GLN A 240 -9.14 2.60 -11.44
C GLN A 240 -8.84 2.25 -12.89
N GLN A 241 -7.72 1.57 -13.16
CA GLN A 241 -7.35 1.07 -14.48
C GLN A 241 -8.41 0.09 -15.02
N THR A 242 -8.82 -0.89 -14.20
CA THR A 242 -9.87 -1.86 -14.57
C THR A 242 -11.18 -1.16 -14.90
N LYS A 243 -11.58 -0.18 -14.08
CA LYS A 243 -12.78 0.61 -14.31
C LYS A 243 -12.70 1.39 -15.62
N PHE A 244 -11.57 2.03 -15.88
CA PHE A 244 -11.33 2.81 -17.10
C PHE A 244 -11.43 1.93 -18.36
N LEU A 245 -10.78 0.76 -18.36
CA LEU A 245 -10.86 -0.21 -19.46
C LEU A 245 -12.31 -0.66 -19.71
N TRP A 246 -13.07 -0.90 -18.65
CA TRP A 246 -14.46 -1.32 -18.73
C TRP A 246 -15.37 -0.22 -19.28
N GLU A 247 -15.25 1.01 -18.79
CA GLU A 247 -16.09 2.15 -19.19
C GLU A 247 -15.87 2.56 -20.64
N ASN A 248 -14.63 2.39 -21.15
CA ASN A 248 -14.26 2.73 -22.52
C ASN A 248 -14.26 1.54 -23.49
N HIS A 249 -14.66 0.34 -23.03
CA HIS A 249 -14.72 -0.89 -23.84
C HIS A 249 -13.38 -1.23 -24.53
N ILE A 250 -12.27 -1.05 -23.82
CA ILE A 250 -10.92 -1.31 -24.33
C ILE A 250 -10.54 -2.76 -24.01
N GLU A 251 -10.45 -3.62 -25.03
CA GLU A 251 -10.15 -5.04 -24.88
C GLU A 251 -8.72 -5.41 -25.27
N THR A 252 -8.05 -4.56 -26.04
CA THR A 252 -6.69 -4.80 -26.54
C THR A 252 -5.74 -3.66 -26.26
N MET A 253 -4.43 -3.93 -26.31
CA MET A 253 -3.41 -2.90 -26.13
C MET A 253 -3.44 -1.90 -27.30
N ASP A 254 -3.73 -2.36 -28.50
CA ASP A 254 -3.80 -1.49 -29.70
C ASP A 254 -4.96 -0.49 -29.57
N GLU A 255 -6.10 -0.93 -29.05
CA GLU A 255 -7.23 -0.04 -28.75
C GLU A 255 -6.87 0.99 -27.67
N LEU A 256 -6.11 0.59 -26.63
CA LEU A 256 -5.63 1.51 -25.59
C LEU A 256 -4.73 2.60 -26.18
N LEU A 257 -3.79 2.21 -27.04
CA LEU A 257 -2.88 3.14 -27.71
C LEU A 257 -3.61 4.08 -28.64
N ALA A 258 -4.56 3.57 -29.42
CA ALA A 258 -5.41 4.38 -30.29
C ALA A 258 -6.28 5.37 -29.50
N TYR A 259 -6.83 4.95 -28.36
CA TYR A 259 -7.58 5.83 -27.45
C TYR A 259 -6.68 6.95 -26.91
N LYS A 260 -5.47 6.61 -26.43
CA LYS A 260 -4.48 7.56 -25.93
C LYS A 260 -4.12 8.62 -26.97
N GLU A 261 -3.79 8.19 -28.19
CA GLU A 261 -3.45 9.08 -29.30
C GLU A 261 -4.61 10.03 -29.64
N ASN A 262 -5.83 9.50 -29.69
CA ASN A 262 -7.03 10.29 -29.95
C ASN A 262 -7.25 11.36 -28.86
N ALA A 263 -7.09 11.00 -27.59
CA ALA A 263 -7.19 11.92 -26.47
C ALA A 263 -6.11 13.03 -26.54
N GLU A 264 -4.88 12.69 -26.92
CA GLU A 264 -3.79 13.66 -27.09
C GLU A 264 -4.09 14.65 -28.24
N VAL A 265 -4.63 14.18 -29.36
CA VAL A 265 -5.08 15.04 -30.48
C VAL A 265 -6.19 15.99 -30.03
N GLN A 266 -7.17 15.49 -29.28
CA GLN A 266 -8.24 16.34 -28.71
C GLN A 266 -7.68 17.40 -27.76
N ILE A 267 -6.73 17.06 -26.88
CA ILE A 267 -6.06 18.01 -25.99
C ILE A 267 -5.40 19.13 -26.82
N GLN A 268 -4.72 18.79 -27.91
CA GLN A 268 -4.10 19.79 -28.79
C GLN A 268 -5.13 20.69 -29.45
N GLN A 269 -6.25 20.16 -29.93
CA GLN A 269 -7.35 20.93 -30.51
C GLN A 269 -7.96 21.92 -29.50
N LEU A 270 -8.27 21.43 -28.29
CA LEU A 270 -8.80 22.26 -27.20
C LEU A 270 -7.80 23.34 -26.78
N ALA A 271 -6.51 23.02 -26.77
CA ALA A 271 -5.46 23.98 -26.47
C ALA A 271 -5.37 25.10 -27.52
N ARG A 272 -5.53 24.76 -28.83
CA ARG A 272 -5.60 25.74 -29.92
C ARG A 272 -6.81 26.64 -29.76
N GLN A 273 -7.99 26.08 -29.50
CA GLN A 273 -9.23 26.85 -29.25
C GLN A 273 -9.07 27.81 -28.06
N ARG A 274 -8.52 27.32 -26.95
CA ARG A 274 -8.26 28.14 -25.76
C ARG A 274 -7.28 29.28 -26.05
N LYS A 275 -6.23 29.02 -26.86
CA LYS A 275 -5.25 30.05 -27.26
C LYS A 275 -5.89 31.16 -28.08
N VAL A 276 -6.86 30.85 -28.95
CA VAL A 276 -7.62 31.81 -29.72
C VAL A 276 -8.45 32.72 -28.79
N LEU A 277 -9.16 32.14 -27.81
CA LEU A 277 -9.94 32.89 -26.83
C LEU A 277 -9.09 33.85 -25.97
N TYR A 278 -7.85 33.46 -25.60
CA TYR A 278 -6.94 34.36 -24.89
C TYR A 278 -6.46 35.54 -25.72
N ARG A 279 -6.44 35.42 -27.07
CA ARG A 279 -6.04 36.50 -27.97
C ARG A 279 -7.14 37.49 -28.24
N GLN A 280 -8.41 37.14 -27.99
CA GLN A 280 -9.56 38.01 -28.19
C GLN A 280 -9.68 38.98 -27.02
N LYS A 281 -9.46 40.30 -27.27
CA LYS A 281 -9.46 41.34 -26.23
C LYS A 281 -10.79 42.18 -26.17
N ARG A 282 -11.88 41.74 -26.84
CA ARG A 282 -13.14 42.54 -26.87
C ARG A 282 -13.87 42.48 -25.53
N GLU A 283 -14.19 43.64 -24.99
CA GLU A 283 -14.75 43.85 -23.65
C GLU A 283 -16.19 43.34 -23.41
N PRO A 284 -17.16 43.45 -24.33
CA PRO A 284 -18.56 43.15 -23.98
C PRO A 284 -18.84 41.67 -23.68
N GLU A 285 -17.93 40.72 -24.00
CA GLU A 285 -18.13 39.29 -23.85
C GLU A 285 -17.12 38.64 -22.86
N ARG A 286 -16.52 39.44 -21.99
CA ARG A 286 -15.46 38.96 -21.10
C ARG A 286 -15.89 37.79 -20.20
N ALA A 287 -17.06 37.90 -19.55
CA ALA A 287 -17.55 36.84 -18.64
C ALA A 287 -17.84 35.52 -19.37
N ALA A 288 -18.51 35.58 -20.53
CA ALA A 288 -18.79 34.38 -21.34
C ALA A 288 -17.52 33.74 -21.87
N ARG A 289 -16.52 34.54 -22.23
CA ARG A 289 -15.20 34.05 -22.66
C ARG A 289 -14.44 33.38 -21.52
N GLU A 290 -14.43 33.96 -20.32
CA GLU A 290 -13.79 33.38 -19.15
C GLU A 290 -14.43 32.02 -18.77
N GLU A 291 -15.75 31.92 -18.83
CA GLU A 291 -16.47 30.67 -18.59
C GLU A 291 -16.12 29.61 -19.64
N LYS A 292 -16.03 30.01 -20.91
CA LYS A 292 -15.61 29.11 -21.99
C LYS A 292 -14.16 28.63 -21.83
N ILE A 293 -13.24 29.51 -21.42
CA ILE A 293 -11.85 29.13 -21.09
C ILE A 293 -11.82 28.18 -19.92
N LYS A 294 -12.63 28.39 -18.88
CA LYS A 294 -12.75 27.51 -17.72
C LYS A 294 -13.26 26.12 -18.12
N SER A 295 -14.30 26.06 -18.96
CA SER A 295 -14.86 24.81 -19.49
C SER A 295 -13.82 24.03 -20.30
N LEU A 296 -13.14 24.69 -21.26
CA LEU A 296 -12.07 24.06 -22.05
C LEU A 296 -10.92 23.55 -21.17
N THR A 297 -10.56 24.32 -20.15
CA THR A 297 -9.50 23.92 -19.21
C THR A 297 -9.90 22.68 -18.41
N GLN A 298 -11.17 22.58 -18.00
CA GLN A 298 -11.70 21.41 -17.31
C GLN A 298 -11.74 20.17 -18.20
N GLN A 299 -12.18 20.32 -19.46
CA GLN A 299 -12.14 19.23 -20.44
C GLN A 299 -10.71 18.73 -20.69
N MET A 300 -9.76 19.65 -20.90
CA MET A 300 -8.35 19.30 -21.06
C MET A 300 -7.78 18.59 -19.83
N LYS A 301 -8.21 18.97 -18.63
CA LYS A 301 -7.79 18.32 -17.39
C LYS A 301 -8.30 16.87 -17.30
N ALA A 302 -9.56 16.64 -17.70
CA ALA A 302 -10.16 15.30 -17.75
C ALA A 302 -9.41 14.40 -18.74
N LEU A 303 -9.22 14.86 -19.98
CA LEU A 303 -8.50 14.12 -21.02
C LEU A 303 -7.04 13.81 -20.61
N ARG A 304 -6.34 14.76 -19.99
CA ARG A 304 -4.98 14.52 -19.47
C ARG A 304 -4.95 13.45 -18.40
N HIS A 305 -5.97 13.37 -17.57
CA HIS A 305 -6.09 12.31 -16.58
C HIS A 305 -6.32 10.96 -17.24
N GLU A 306 -7.12 10.90 -18.30
CA GLU A 306 -7.32 9.67 -19.08
C GLU A 306 -6.03 9.21 -19.77
N VAL A 307 -5.28 10.13 -20.41
CA VAL A 307 -3.96 9.85 -20.99
C VAL A 307 -2.98 9.34 -19.94
N TYR A 308 -3.03 9.91 -18.73
CA TYR A 308 -2.21 9.44 -17.61
C TYR A 308 -2.58 7.99 -17.23
N ILE A 309 -3.88 7.66 -17.12
CA ILE A 309 -4.33 6.29 -16.83
C ILE A 309 -3.89 5.34 -17.95
N CYS A 310 -4.00 5.73 -19.23
CA CYS A 310 -3.52 4.90 -20.35
C CYS A 310 -2.02 4.62 -20.25
N SER A 311 -1.21 5.62 -19.92
CA SER A 311 0.24 5.46 -19.77
C SER A 311 0.60 4.56 -18.57
N ASP A 312 -0.18 4.66 -17.49
CA ASP A 312 -0.06 3.78 -16.33
C ASP A 312 -0.37 2.32 -16.69
N ILE A 313 -1.45 2.09 -17.45
CA ILE A 313 -1.84 0.76 -17.92
C ILE A 313 -0.76 0.18 -18.86
N GLU A 314 -0.25 0.96 -19.79
CA GLU A 314 0.82 0.57 -20.71
C GLU A 314 2.07 0.10 -19.95
N THR A 315 2.44 0.82 -18.89
CA THR A 315 3.61 0.49 -18.06
C THR A 315 3.37 -0.76 -17.20
N ASP A 316 2.17 -0.90 -16.63
CA ASP A 316 1.85 -1.97 -15.69
C ASP A 316 1.46 -3.29 -16.37
N ALA A 317 1.05 -3.26 -17.63
CA ALA A 317 0.44 -4.40 -18.32
C ALA A 317 1.29 -5.68 -18.31
N ALA A 318 2.58 -5.56 -18.64
CA ALA A 318 3.49 -6.70 -18.68
C ALA A 318 3.69 -7.30 -17.27
N GLU A 319 3.81 -6.44 -16.27
CA GLU A 319 3.97 -6.87 -14.87
C GLU A 319 2.71 -7.55 -14.33
N VAL A 320 1.55 -7.01 -14.63
CA VAL A 320 0.24 -7.58 -14.24
C VAL A 320 0.05 -8.97 -14.84
N GLN A 321 0.36 -9.14 -16.14
CA GLN A 321 0.28 -10.43 -16.81
C GLN A 321 1.23 -11.46 -16.21
N GLU A 322 2.48 -11.08 -15.97
CA GLU A 322 3.48 -11.98 -15.41
C GLU A 322 3.15 -12.37 -13.97
N LYS A 323 2.72 -11.43 -13.13
CA LYS A 323 2.30 -11.72 -11.76
C LYS A 323 1.06 -12.60 -11.70
N LEU A 324 0.10 -12.40 -12.60
CA LEU A 324 -1.07 -13.27 -12.69
C LEU A 324 -0.66 -14.71 -13.02
N ARG A 325 0.21 -14.89 -14.02
CA ARG A 325 0.75 -16.19 -14.40
C ARG A 325 1.50 -16.87 -13.25
N GLN A 326 2.36 -16.12 -12.55
CA GLN A 326 3.11 -16.64 -11.40
C GLN A 326 2.20 -17.02 -10.23
N ALA A 327 1.16 -16.25 -9.97
CA ALA A 327 0.19 -16.55 -8.92
C ALA A 327 -0.64 -17.80 -9.23
N GLU A 328 -1.00 -18.01 -10.49
CA GLU A 328 -1.69 -19.22 -10.94
C GLU A 328 -0.80 -20.45 -10.80
N LEU A 329 0.47 -20.36 -11.19
CA LEU A 329 1.46 -21.45 -11.01
C LEU A 329 1.66 -21.78 -9.53
N ALA A 330 1.87 -20.77 -8.68
CA ALA A 330 2.02 -20.96 -7.26
C ALA A 330 0.80 -21.61 -6.61
N ALA A 331 -0.40 -21.24 -7.02
CA ALA A 331 -1.64 -21.86 -6.55
C ALA A 331 -1.81 -23.31 -7.04
N GLN A 332 -1.28 -23.63 -8.22
CA GLN A 332 -1.33 -24.99 -8.78
C GLN A 332 -0.33 -25.91 -8.08
N GLU A 333 0.89 -25.45 -7.83
CA GLU A 333 1.92 -26.18 -7.10
C GLU A 333 1.45 -26.53 -5.69
N GLU A 334 0.89 -25.59 -4.95
CA GLU A 334 0.38 -25.81 -3.59
C GLU A 334 -0.78 -26.81 -3.56
N ARG A 335 -1.68 -26.78 -4.57
CA ARG A 335 -2.73 -27.82 -4.71
C ARG A 335 -2.16 -29.21 -4.96
N ASN A 336 -1.07 -29.31 -5.71
CA ASN A 336 -0.41 -30.57 -6.01
C ASN A 336 0.31 -31.12 -4.77
N GLU A 337 0.97 -30.25 -4.01
CA GLU A 337 1.61 -30.63 -2.73
C GLU A 337 0.57 -31.17 -1.73
N VAL A 338 -0.55 -30.48 -1.56
CA VAL A 338 -1.64 -30.94 -0.68
C VAL A 338 -2.18 -32.32 -1.11
N LYS A 339 -2.39 -32.53 -2.42
CA LYS A 339 -2.84 -33.84 -2.94
C LYS A 339 -1.84 -34.95 -2.68
N GLN A 340 -0.53 -34.67 -2.84
CA GLN A 340 0.52 -35.64 -2.58
C GLN A 340 0.61 -35.98 -1.08
N ASP A 341 0.48 -34.99 -0.20
CA ASP A 341 0.45 -35.23 1.24
C ASP A 341 -0.79 -36.02 1.69
N GLU A 342 -1.95 -35.76 1.08
CA GLU A 342 -3.15 -36.58 1.34
C GLU A 342 -2.97 -38.03 0.85
N GLN A 343 -2.34 -38.24 -0.30
CA GLN A 343 -2.04 -39.59 -0.79
C GLN A 343 -1.06 -40.34 0.12
N ARG A 344 0.02 -39.65 0.58
CA ARG A 344 0.97 -40.22 1.55
C ARG A 344 0.30 -40.63 2.86
N ARG A 345 -0.63 -39.76 3.38
CA ARG A 345 -1.40 -40.06 4.60
C ARG A 345 -2.36 -41.23 4.41
N ARG A 346 -2.90 -41.43 3.22
CA ARG A 346 -3.78 -42.55 2.91
C ARG A 346 -2.99 -43.84 2.79
N SER A 347 -1.82 -43.84 2.13
CA SER A 347 -0.95 -45.04 2.03
C SER A 347 -0.42 -45.45 3.40
N SER A 348 0.03 -44.54 4.25
CA SER A 348 0.48 -44.87 5.61
C SER A 348 -0.62 -45.42 6.53
N ARG A 349 -1.90 -45.08 6.27
CA ARG A 349 -3.03 -45.70 6.99
C ARG A 349 -3.39 -47.08 6.49
N SER A 350 -3.16 -47.40 5.20
CA SER A 350 -3.39 -48.71 4.64
C SER A 350 -2.33 -49.72 5.13
N ASP A 351 -1.08 -49.31 5.27
CA ASP A 351 0.01 -50.15 5.74
C ASP A 351 -0.09 -50.43 7.26
N GLY A 352 -0.69 -49.52 8.04
CA GLY A 352 -0.97 -49.75 9.47
C GLY A 352 -2.15 -50.69 9.75
N ALA A 353 -3.08 -50.87 8.81
CA ALA A 353 -4.23 -51.77 8.97
C ALA A 353 -3.91 -53.25 8.63
N GLY A 354 -2.82 -53.50 7.89
CA GLY A 354 -2.40 -54.86 7.52
C GLY A 354 -1.65 -55.61 8.62
N SER A 355 -1.21 -54.94 9.71
CA SER A 355 -0.39 -55.53 10.76
C SER A 355 -1.16 -56.14 11.96
N LEU A 356 -2.48 -56.07 12.00
CA LEU A 356 -3.30 -56.51 13.13
C LEU A 356 -4.08 -57.81 12.92
N THR A 357 -3.90 -58.54 11.80
CA THR A 357 -4.62 -59.81 11.55
C THR A 357 -3.74 -61.08 11.69
N GLY A 358 -2.68 -61.03 12.41
CA GLY A 358 -1.71 -62.15 12.58
C GLY A 358 -1.60 -62.76 13.98
N TYR A 359 -2.65 -62.77 14.82
CA TYR A 359 -2.63 -63.52 16.07
C TYR A 359 -4.02 -64.05 16.42
N ARG A 360 -4.42 -65.11 15.75
CA ARG A 360 -5.44 -66.04 16.27
C ARG A 360 -5.19 -67.45 15.73
N SER A 361 -4.86 -68.29 16.66
CA SER A 361 -5.15 -69.71 16.86
C SER A 361 -3.89 -70.60 16.98
N SER A 362 -3.65 -70.97 18.20
CA SER A 362 -3.40 -72.38 18.58
C SER A 362 -3.40 -72.47 20.11
N HIS A 363 -4.47 -72.84 20.67
CA HIS A 363 -4.71 -73.92 21.64
C HIS A 363 -6.14 -73.83 22.14
#